data_1f7a4ebed41fbdbb4a6097e4b098739a
#
_entry.id   1f7a4ebed41fbdbb4a6097e4b098739a
#
_cell.length_a   1.000
_cell.length_b   1.000
_cell.length_c   1.000
_cell.angle_alpha   90.00
_cell.angle_beta   90.00
_cell.angle_gamma   90.00
#
_symmetry.space_group_name_H-M   'P 1'
#
loop_
_entity.id
_entity.type
_entity.pdbx_description
1 polymer ?
#
loop_
_entity_poly.entity_id
_entity_poly.type
_entity_poly.pdbx_seq_one_letter_code
_entity_poly.pdbx_strand_id
1 'polypeptide(L)'
;MYKPHTIEQYKVYRFLEENFALEHFLLAPLSRFGLMLEDKTGEKIAFAFLNNCVQEIPVPAPAAPETVTAFLKQFRSLTPRPVVHDFEALTRWWLNNPNPLTYQQALGMSDDLYRHFLSHPLISEDEALRLARKGLVTESELF
;
A
#
# COMPACT_ATOMS: atom_id res chain seq x y z
N MET A 1 -1.55 -12.85 -9.04
CA MET A 1 -2.83 -12.68 -8.32
C MET A 1 -2.61 -11.83 -7.08
N TYR A 2 -3.45 -10.82 -6.87
CA TYR A 2 -3.38 -9.99 -5.68
C TYR A 2 -3.78 -10.78 -4.43
N LYS A 3 -3.09 -10.54 -3.31
CA LYS A 3 -3.33 -11.25 -2.06
C LYS A 3 -3.88 -10.28 -1.01
N PRO A 4 -5.19 -10.31 -0.73
CA PRO A 4 -5.78 -9.45 0.30
C PRO A 4 -5.25 -9.75 1.70
N HIS A 5 -5.18 -8.72 2.54
CA HIS A 5 -4.68 -8.83 3.90
C HIS A 5 -5.79 -9.01 4.95
N THR A 6 -7.03 -8.66 4.61
CA THR A 6 -8.17 -8.74 5.54
C THR A 6 -9.36 -9.40 4.87
N ILE A 7 -10.35 -9.83 5.68
CA ILE A 7 -11.58 -10.42 5.16
C ILE A 7 -12.37 -9.38 4.36
N GLU A 8 -12.41 -8.14 4.83
CA GLU A 8 -13.10 -7.04 4.15
C GLU A 8 -12.46 -6.77 2.79
N GLN A 9 -11.12 -6.73 2.74
CA GLN A 9 -10.40 -6.59 1.47
C GLN A 9 -10.68 -7.75 0.52
N TYR A 10 -10.77 -8.97 1.04
CA TYR A 10 -11.10 -10.14 0.22
C TYR A 10 -12.48 -10.00 -0.43
N LYS A 11 -13.46 -9.51 0.32
CA LYS A 11 -14.81 -9.27 -0.23
C LYS A 11 -14.81 -8.20 -1.30
N VAL A 12 -14.04 -7.13 -1.11
CA VAL A 12 -13.83 -6.11 -2.13
C VAL A 12 -13.15 -6.70 -3.36
N TYR A 13 -12.10 -7.49 -3.16
CA TYR A 13 -11.37 -8.13 -4.26
C TYR A 13 -12.29 -9.00 -5.12
N ARG A 14 -13.15 -9.80 -4.50
CA ARG A 14 -14.10 -10.64 -5.23
C ARG A 14 -15.07 -9.80 -6.05
N PHE A 15 -15.56 -8.69 -5.50
CA PHE A 15 -16.38 -7.75 -6.24
C PHE A 15 -15.64 -7.17 -7.44
N LEU A 16 -14.37 -6.81 -7.26
CA LEU A 16 -13.55 -6.24 -8.33
C LEU A 16 -13.29 -7.26 -9.44
N GLU A 17 -13.03 -8.52 -9.10
CA GLU A 17 -12.86 -9.58 -10.09
C GLU A 17 -14.09 -9.75 -10.99
N GLU A 18 -15.28 -9.59 -10.42
CA GLU A 18 -16.53 -9.75 -11.13
C GLU A 18 -16.90 -8.55 -12.01
N ASN A 19 -16.36 -7.37 -11.73
CA ASN A 19 -16.78 -6.13 -12.35
C ASN A 19 -15.70 -5.41 -13.16
N PHE A 20 -14.43 -5.81 -13.04
CA PHE A 20 -13.31 -5.16 -13.70
C PHE A 20 -12.36 -6.19 -14.29
N ALA A 21 -11.70 -5.80 -15.40
CA ALA A 21 -10.60 -6.56 -15.97
C ALA A 21 -9.32 -6.21 -15.19
N LEU A 22 -9.08 -6.94 -14.09
CA LEU A 22 -8.04 -6.58 -13.13
C LEU A 22 -6.62 -6.59 -13.69
N GLU A 23 -6.38 -7.29 -14.79
CA GLU A 23 -5.08 -7.28 -15.47
C GLU A 23 -4.70 -5.89 -16.00
N HIS A 24 -5.64 -4.97 -16.11
CA HIS A 24 -5.40 -3.61 -16.57
C HIS A 24 -5.22 -2.61 -15.42
N PHE A 25 -5.21 -3.08 -14.17
CA PHE A 25 -5.14 -2.21 -13.00
C PHE A 25 -4.05 -2.65 -12.05
N LEU A 26 -3.51 -1.68 -11.31
CA LEU A 26 -2.69 -1.93 -10.14
C LEU A 26 -3.59 -1.93 -8.92
N LEU A 27 -3.46 -2.94 -8.07
CA LEU A 27 -4.23 -3.06 -6.84
C LEU A 27 -3.36 -2.72 -5.64
N ALA A 28 -3.93 -1.98 -4.69
CA ALA A 28 -3.24 -1.64 -3.46
C ALA A 28 -4.21 -1.65 -2.28
N PRO A 29 -3.74 -1.91 -1.06
CA PRO A 29 -4.56 -1.72 0.11
C PRO A 29 -4.95 -0.25 0.26
N LEU A 30 -6.24 -0.01 0.51
CA LEU A 30 -6.74 1.33 0.84
C LEU A 30 -6.71 1.53 2.35
N SER A 31 -7.22 0.55 3.07
CA SER A 31 -7.31 0.44 4.51
C SER A 31 -7.67 -1.02 4.81
N ARG A 32 -7.82 -1.36 6.09
CA ARG A 32 -8.28 -2.72 6.42
C ARG A 32 -9.67 -3.05 5.84
N PHE A 33 -10.42 -2.05 5.36
CA PHE A 33 -11.77 -2.25 4.83
C PHE A 33 -11.85 -2.23 3.31
N GLY A 34 -10.78 -1.93 2.62
CA GLY A 34 -10.89 -1.73 1.18
C GLY A 34 -9.61 -1.82 0.38
N LEU A 35 -9.80 -1.65 -0.92
CA LEU A 35 -8.74 -1.70 -1.92
C LEU A 35 -8.83 -0.49 -2.83
N MET A 36 -7.71 -0.15 -3.44
CA MET A 36 -7.62 0.91 -4.45
C MET A 36 -7.16 0.32 -5.76
N LEU A 37 -7.77 0.80 -6.87
CA LEU A 37 -7.33 0.47 -8.22
C LEU A 37 -6.71 1.69 -8.86
N GLU A 38 -5.61 1.50 -9.59
CA GLU A 38 -5.01 2.53 -10.42
C GLU A 38 -4.93 2.00 -11.84
N ASP A 39 -5.45 2.75 -12.81
CA ASP A 39 -5.37 2.36 -14.21
C ASP A 39 -4.07 2.84 -14.86
N LYS A 40 -3.89 2.54 -16.14
CA LYS A 40 -2.66 2.90 -16.87
C LYS A 40 -2.46 4.39 -17.04
N THR A 41 -3.52 5.19 -16.88
CA THR A 41 -3.44 6.65 -16.98
C THR A 41 -3.11 7.30 -15.63
N GLY A 42 -3.04 6.51 -14.56
CA GLY A 42 -2.82 7.02 -13.20
C GLY A 42 -4.10 7.39 -12.46
N GLU A 43 -5.26 7.15 -13.07
CA GLU A 43 -6.54 7.42 -12.44
C GLU A 43 -6.83 6.36 -11.37
N LYS A 44 -7.34 6.80 -10.22
CA LYS A 44 -7.55 5.94 -9.06
C LYS A 44 -9.01 5.87 -8.69
N ILE A 45 -9.44 4.66 -8.27
CA ILE A 45 -10.79 4.42 -7.74
C ILE A 45 -10.63 3.62 -6.45
N ALA A 46 -11.40 3.99 -5.43
CA ALA A 46 -11.34 3.33 -4.13
C ALA A 46 -12.68 2.64 -3.81
N PHE A 47 -12.59 1.42 -3.29
CA PHE A 47 -13.74 0.63 -2.84
C PHE A 47 -13.50 0.13 -1.43
N ALA A 48 -14.57 0.14 -0.62
CA ALA A 48 -14.50 -0.37 0.75
C ALA A 48 -15.73 -1.22 1.06
N PHE A 49 -15.55 -2.21 1.95
CA PHE A 49 -16.64 -3.00 2.48
C PHE A 49 -17.16 -2.33 3.75
N LEU A 50 -18.30 -1.65 3.61
CA LEU A 50 -18.92 -0.88 4.68
C LEU A 50 -20.41 -1.20 4.72
N ASN A 51 -20.97 -1.30 5.93
CA ASN A 51 -22.40 -1.59 6.11
C ASN A 51 -22.86 -2.84 5.35
N ASN A 52 -22.05 -3.89 5.39
CA ASN A 52 -22.29 -5.18 4.74
C ASN A 52 -22.34 -5.14 3.21
N CYS A 53 -21.80 -4.11 2.58
CA CYS A 53 -21.75 -4.06 1.11
C CYS A 53 -20.47 -3.38 0.63
N VAL A 54 -20.08 -3.72 -0.61
CA VAL A 54 -18.95 -3.05 -1.28
C VAL A 54 -19.43 -1.73 -1.86
N GLN A 55 -18.74 -0.64 -1.53
CA GLN A 55 -19.13 0.71 -1.96
C GLN A 55 -17.90 1.41 -2.55
N GLU A 56 -18.14 2.17 -3.63
CA GLU A 56 -17.13 3.11 -4.09
C GLU A 56 -17.08 4.28 -3.11
N ILE A 57 -15.86 4.67 -2.72
CA ILE A 57 -15.65 5.80 -1.80
C ILE A 57 -14.68 6.79 -2.43
N PRO A 58 -14.65 8.05 -1.97
CA PRO A 58 -13.67 9.01 -2.48
C PRO A 58 -12.25 8.54 -2.21
N VAL A 59 -11.35 8.76 -3.17
CA VAL A 59 -9.94 8.45 -3.00
C VAL A 59 -9.36 9.38 -1.92
N PRO A 60 -8.74 8.83 -0.86
CA PRO A 60 -8.20 9.67 0.22
C PRO A 60 -7.08 10.58 -0.28
N ALA A 61 -7.08 11.82 0.19
CA ALA A 61 -5.98 12.73 -0.06
C ALA A 61 -4.74 12.31 0.75
N PRO A 62 -3.52 12.55 0.23
CA PRO A 62 -2.31 12.28 1.00
C PRO A 62 -2.27 13.07 2.30
N ALA A 63 -1.73 12.47 3.36
CA ALA A 63 -1.54 13.14 4.64
C ALA A 63 -0.41 14.17 4.54
N ALA A 64 -0.43 15.15 5.46
CA ALA A 64 0.62 16.17 5.52
C ALA A 64 1.99 15.55 5.84
N PRO A 65 3.11 16.13 5.36
CA PRO A 65 4.46 15.60 5.62
C PRO A 65 4.78 15.39 7.10
N GLU A 66 4.30 16.25 7.98
CA GLU A 66 4.51 16.14 9.42
C GLU A 66 3.83 14.86 9.97
N THR A 67 2.65 14.55 9.47
CA THR A 67 1.90 13.35 9.87
C THR A 67 2.63 12.09 9.42
N VAL A 68 3.16 12.11 8.20
CA VAL A 68 3.95 10.99 7.67
C VAL A 68 5.19 10.76 8.53
N THR A 69 5.92 11.82 8.85
CA THR A 69 7.12 11.74 9.69
C THR A 69 6.82 11.16 11.06
N ALA A 70 5.74 11.62 11.70
CA ALA A 70 5.32 11.14 13.01
C ALA A 70 4.97 9.64 12.97
N PHE A 71 4.23 9.21 11.95
CA PHE A 71 3.85 7.81 11.78
C PHE A 71 5.08 6.90 11.63
N LEU A 72 5.99 7.26 10.74
CA LEU A 72 7.20 6.47 10.49
C LEU A 72 8.10 6.42 11.72
N LYS A 73 8.17 7.51 12.48
CA LYS A 73 8.92 7.56 13.72
C LYS A 73 8.34 6.58 14.76
N GLN A 74 7.02 6.51 14.88
CA GLN A 74 6.35 5.57 15.76
C GLN A 74 6.66 4.12 15.37
N PHE A 75 6.57 3.80 14.08
CA PHE A 75 6.88 2.46 13.61
C PHE A 75 8.32 2.06 13.94
N ARG A 76 9.28 2.95 13.70
CA ARG A 76 10.70 2.69 13.96
C ARG A 76 11.04 2.57 15.45
N SER A 77 10.15 3.05 16.33
CA SER A 77 10.35 2.97 17.77
C SER A 77 9.77 1.71 18.41
N LEU A 78 9.14 0.83 17.64
CA LEU A 78 8.55 -0.41 18.15
C LEU A 78 9.60 -1.34 18.75
N THR A 79 9.18 -2.12 19.74
CA THR A 79 10.03 -3.11 20.40
C THR A 79 9.41 -4.50 20.21
N PRO A 80 10.12 -5.49 19.63
CA PRO A 80 11.50 -5.35 19.09
C PRO A 80 11.55 -4.42 17.89
N ARG A 81 12.71 -3.83 17.65
CA ARG A 81 12.88 -2.88 16.56
C ARG A 81 12.60 -3.57 15.20
N PRO A 82 11.65 -3.06 14.40
CA PRO A 82 11.36 -3.70 13.12
C PRO A 82 12.50 -3.54 12.13
N VAL A 83 12.60 -4.50 11.19
CA VAL A 83 13.50 -4.38 10.04
C VAL A 83 12.91 -3.31 9.11
N VAL A 84 13.71 -2.31 8.76
CA VAL A 84 13.24 -1.09 8.10
C VAL A 84 12.59 -1.35 6.75
N HIS A 85 13.02 -2.38 6.03
CA HIS A 85 12.48 -2.73 4.72
C HIS A 85 11.66 -4.02 4.76
N ASP A 86 11.13 -4.39 5.92
CA ASP A 86 10.12 -5.45 6.02
C ASP A 86 8.76 -4.84 5.67
N PHE A 87 8.48 -4.80 4.38
CA PHE A 87 7.25 -4.17 3.87
C PHE A 87 6.00 -4.91 4.34
N GLU A 88 6.08 -6.21 4.59
CA GLU A 88 4.94 -6.96 5.11
C GLU A 88 4.62 -6.55 6.55
N ALA A 89 5.63 -6.43 7.40
CA ALA A 89 5.43 -5.99 8.78
C ALA A 89 4.91 -4.56 8.83
N LEU A 90 5.46 -3.69 8.00
CA LEU A 90 5.02 -2.29 7.91
C LEU A 90 3.56 -2.21 7.44
N THR A 91 3.18 -3.02 6.45
CA THR A 91 1.81 -3.06 5.94
C THR A 91 0.84 -3.52 7.04
N ARG A 92 1.18 -4.58 7.77
CA ARG A 92 0.34 -5.06 8.88
C ARG A 92 0.18 -4.01 9.96
N TRP A 93 1.26 -3.34 10.32
CA TRP A 93 1.20 -2.29 11.35
C TRP A 93 0.34 -1.12 10.88
N TRP A 94 0.49 -0.70 9.63
CA TRP A 94 -0.30 0.37 9.04
C TRP A 94 -1.80 0.03 9.02
N LEU A 95 -2.16 -1.21 8.66
CA LEU A 95 -3.56 -1.66 8.62
C LEU A 95 -4.19 -1.72 10.01
N ASN A 96 -3.42 -2.07 11.04
CA ASN A 96 -3.93 -2.31 12.38
C ASN A 96 -3.87 -1.08 13.30
N ASN A 97 -3.25 0.00 12.87
CA ASN A 97 -3.13 1.23 13.65
C ASN A 97 -3.80 2.36 12.90
N PRO A 98 -4.91 2.92 13.42
CA PRO A 98 -5.62 4.00 12.74
C PRO A 98 -4.70 5.18 12.44
N ASN A 99 -4.68 5.61 11.18
CA ASN A 99 -3.83 6.69 10.72
C ASN A 99 -4.39 7.23 9.41
N PRO A 100 -4.07 8.49 9.02
CA PRO A 100 -4.55 9.09 7.79
C PRO A 100 -3.64 8.88 6.58
N LEU A 101 -2.56 8.09 6.70
CA LEU A 101 -1.60 7.91 5.62
C LEU A 101 -2.18 7.05 4.49
N THR A 102 -1.82 7.39 3.25
CA THR A 102 -2.01 6.45 2.13
C THR A 102 -1.00 5.31 2.26
N TYR A 103 -1.28 4.20 1.58
CA TYR A 103 -0.36 3.07 1.59
C TYR A 103 1.02 3.46 1.07
N GLN A 104 1.07 4.23 -0.02
CA GLN A 104 2.33 4.71 -0.57
C GLN A 104 3.14 5.53 0.45
N GLN A 105 2.46 6.41 1.19
CA GLN A 105 3.11 7.21 2.23
C GLN A 105 3.66 6.34 3.36
N ALA A 106 2.89 5.33 3.78
CA ALA A 106 3.33 4.40 4.83
C ALA A 106 4.59 3.64 4.40
N LEU A 107 4.66 3.24 3.13
CA LEU A 107 5.84 2.55 2.59
C LEU A 107 7.02 3.49 2.36
N GLY A 108 6.77 4.80 2.25
CA GLY A 108 7.82 5.78 1.98
C GLY A 108 8.39 5.67 0.57
N MET A 109 7.60 5.24 -0.39
CA MET A 109 8.05 4.99 -1.76
C MET A 109 7.72 6.14 -2.70
N SER A 110 8.63 6.41 -3.65
CA SER A 110 8.35 7.28 -4.78
C SER A 110 7.30 6.66 -5.69
N ASP A 111 6.73 7.46 -6.60
CA ASP A 111 5.70 6.97 -7.54
C ASP A 111 6.22 5.80 -8.38
N ASP A 112 7.43 5.89 -8.89
CA ASP A 112 7.99 4.85 -9.75
C ASP A 112 8.25 3.56 -8.97
N LEU A 113 8.82 3.66 -7.78
CA LEU A 113 9.05 2.49 -6.94
C LEU A 113 7.72 1.86 -6.50
N TYR A 114 6.75 2.69 -6.15
CA TYR A 114 5.43 2.21 -5.71
C TYR A 114 4.73 1.42 -6.81
N ARG A 115 4.75 1.94 -8.04
CA ARG A 115 4.17 1.22 -9.19
C ARG A 115 4.90 -0.10 -9.46
N HIS A 116 6.22 -0.10 -9.36
CA HIS A 116 7.00 -1.32 -9.50
C HIS A 116 6.64 -2.33 -8.42
N PHE A 117 6.54 -1.89 -7.18
CA PHE A 117 6.17 -2.73 -6.04
C PHE A 117 4.77 -3.34 -6.22
N LEU A 118 3.80 -2.56 -6.67
CA LEU A 118 2.44 -3.05 -6.90
C LEU A 118 2.37 -4.05 -8.06
N SER A 119 3.22 -3.87 -9.08
CA SER A 119 3.30 -4.79 -10.21
C SER A 119 4.00 -6.11 -9.84
N HIS A 120 4.83 -6.08 -8.79
CA HIS A 120 5.61 -7.21 -8.31
C HIS A 120 5.44 -7.34 -6.81
N PRO A 121 4.24 -7.77 -6.34
CA PRO A 121 3.88 -7.71 -4.91
C PRO A 121 4.73 -8.58 -3.99
N LEU A 122 5.58 -9.43 -4.55
CA LEU A 122 6.50 -10.27 -3.78
C LEU A 122 7.93 -9.74 -3.82
N ILE A 123 8.10 -8.41 -4.03
CA ILE A 123 9.43 -7.81 -4.01
C ILE A 123 10.13 -8.16 -2.70
N SER A 124 11.29 -8.79 -2.80
CA SER A 124 12.09 -9.17 -1.66
C SER A 124 12.99 -8.02 -1.22
N GLU A 125 13.55 -8.15 -0.01
CA GLU A 125 14.58 -7.24 0.49
C GLU A 125 15.76 -7.14 -0.49
N ASP A 126 16.21 -8.29 -1.02
CA ASP A 126 17.32 -8.33 -1.98
C ASP A 126 16.98 -7.56 -3.26
N GLU A 127 15.76 -7.68 -3.75
CA GLU A 127 15.32 -6.95 -4.93
C GLU A 127 15.24 -5.45 -4.67
N ALA A 128 14.73 -5.04 -3.51
CA ALA A 128 14.69 -3.63 -3.13
C ALA A 128 16.11 -3.02 -3.09
N LEU A 129 17.06 -3.73 -2.50
CA LEU A 129 18.46 -3.30 -2.47
C LEU A 129 19.06 -3.23 -3.88
N ARG A 130 18.71 -4.18 -4.75
CA ARG A 130 19.16 -4.17 -6.13
C ARG A 130 18.63 -2.95 -6.88
N LEU A 131 17.37 -2.58 -6.66
CA LEU A 131 16.77 -1.38 -7.26
C LEU A 131 17.47 -0.12 -6.77
N ALA A 132 17.83 -0.06 -5.50
CA ALA A 132 18.57 1.06 -4.94
C ALA A 132 19.95 1.20 -5.60
N ARG A 133 20.66 0.08 -5.82
CA ARG A 133 21.97 0.08 -6.50
C ARG A 133 21.88 0.54 -7.94
N LYS A 134 20.74 0.33 -8.60
CA LYS A 134 20.52 0.80 -9.97
C LYS A 134 20.06 2.25 -10.05
N GLY A 135 19.93 2.92 -8.91
CA GLY A 135 19.50 4.31 -8.86
C GLY A 135 18.00 4.52 -9.09
N LEU A 136 17.20 3.44 -9.13
CA LEU A 136 15.76 3.52 -9.28
C LEU A 136 15.05 3.96 -8.00
N VAL A 137 15.72 3.74 -6.86
CA VAL A 137 15.27 4.21 -5.55
C VAL A 137 16.50 4.71 -4.78
N THR A 138 16.28 5.61 -3.84
CA THR A 138 17.34 6.06 -2.94
C THR A 138 17.36 5.19 -1.69
N GLU A 139 18.51 5.11 -1.01
CA GLU A 139 18.59 4.40 0.26
C GLU A 139 17.63 4.96 1.29
N SER A 140 17.37 6.26 1.25
CA SER A 140 16.43 6.91 2.17
C SER A 140 14.98 6.44 1.98
N GLU A 141 14.63 5.94 0.80
CA GLU A 141 13.31 5.36 0.55
C GLU A 141 13.17 3.96 1.14
N LEU A 142 14.30 3.26 1.35
CA LEU A 142 14.33 1.90 1.91
C LEU A 142 14.55 1.89 3.42
N PHE A 143 15.08 2.96 3.98
CA PHE A 143 15.46 3.04 5.40
C PHE A 143 14.71 4.17 6.10
#